data_cf3cf544d5b08f60e66a86dd2a82367d
#
_entry.id   cf3cf544d5b08f60e66a86dd2a82367d
#
_cell.length_a   1.000
_cell.length_b   1.000
_cell.length_c   1.000
_cell.angle_alpha   90.00
_cell.angle_beta   90.00
_cell.angle_gamma   90.00
#
_symmetry.space_group_name_H-M   'P 1'
#
loop_
_entity.id
_entity.type
_entity.pdbx_description
1 polymer ?
#
loop_
_entity_poly.entity_id
_entity_poly.type
_entity_poly.pdbx_seq_one_letter_code
_entity_poly.pdbx_strand_id
1 'polypeptide(L)'
;VSAPTGPTARPDIIIILTDQERAAPEYEDDTVAAWRQRRLPGRRWFDDYGVSFTRHYTGSVACVPSRPTLFTGHYPDTHGVTQTDGIGKEADDSRMRWLRPDEVPTMGHWFRAAGYDTYYDGKWHLTHADLHDTDGNRVVTNTASGEVVEHGLAAYRAADVLDPFGFSGWVGPEPHGADVADCGLVRDPLIAARVVAWLSDRYSRRLAGDPKALRPFLCVASFVNPHDIVMFPAWIRRGEDSPVAVDPFDTPTIAPPPTLHEDLSTKPAVQARYRDTYPTAYGPAEVVGAVYADEGDTYRRMYHRLHGDVDGPLDAVRQMACDGAASGGAPSGTVVVRSADHGELLGAHGGLHQKWFTLYDEAVRVPLSFVHLDADGEVTTMSRSAERVDAPSSHVDLLPTLLDAAGLHESELASVLASQFSEVHPLPGHSLWPTVGNPAASGGQRTIYLQTRDDILEGDQRDGLAARHWHLEDAPPEFHIAVPTSAAANLEAVIGRVDGNHGAGHLWKLVRTFDDPACWTEPGVRQLATSGPDGVTWRHDVLAEEWELYDLDGDPHEVENLAHLRGTDAGVAAVFGVMVERLAEERRRCLPGRNVPWPYATAARSFV
;
A
#
# COMPACT_ATOMS: atom_id res chain seq x y z
N VAL A 1 -8.43 -45.68 -11.74
CA VAL A 1 -7.55 -44.53 -11.93
C VAL A 1 -6.93 -44.25 -10.58
N SER A 2 -5.64 -44.60 -10.40
CA SER A 2 -4.88 -44.40 -9.15
C SER A 2 -4.56 -42.92 -9.00
N ALA A 3 -4.86 -42.34 -7.84
CA ALA A 3 -4.42 -41.00 -7.47
C ALA A 3 -2.87 -40.93 -7.47
N PRO A 4 -2.26 -39.83 -7.93
CA PRO A 4 -0.82 -39.65 -7.83
C PRO A 4 -0.45 -39.40 -6.37
N THR A 5 0.24 -40.37 -5.75
CA THR A 5 0.83 -40.28 -4.41
C THR A 5 2.27 -39.77 -4.53
N GLY A 6 2.45 -38.52 -4.97
CA GLY A 6 3.68 -37.76 -4.83
C GLY A 6 3.35 -36.42 -4.16
N PRO A 7 4.31 -35.71 -3.50
CA PRO A 7 4.05 -34.35 -3.07
C PRO A 7 3.62 -33.57 -4.30
N THR A 8 2.42 -32.99 -4.25
CA THR A 8 1.93 -32.10 -5.30
C THR A 8 2.99 -31.04 -5.54
N ALA A 9 3.48 -30.98 -6.77
CA ALA A 9 4.47 -30.01 -7.18
C ALA A 9 3.91 -28.61 -6.94
N ARG A 10 4.57 -27.80 -6.10
CA ARG A 10 4.12 -26.48 -5.68
C ARG A 10 4.80 -25.40 -6.53
N PRO A 11 4.07 -24.41 -7.05
CA PRO A 11 4.65 -23.38 -7.88
C PRO A 11 5.57 -22.46 -7.08
N ASP A 12 6.53 -21.85 -7.75
CA ASP A 12 7.22 -20.67 -7.26
C ASP A 12 6.27 -19.48 -7.28
N ILE A 13 6.48 -18.50 -6.39
CA ILE A 13 5.66 -17.30 -6.31
C ILE A 13 6.57 -16.10 -6.37
N ILE A 14 6.27 -15.15 -7.26
CA ILE A 14 6.97 -13.87 -7.37
C ILE A 14 5.94 -12.76 -7.24
N ILE A 15 6.13 -11.89 -6.25
CA ILE A 15 5.31 -10.70 -6.02
C ILE A 15 6.12 -9.48 -6.42
N ILE A 16 5.59 -8.67 -7.31
CA ILE A 16 6.13 -7.38 -7.73
C ILE A 16 5.22 -6.29 -7.20
N LEU A 17 5.73 -5.49 -6.27
CA LEU A 17 5.01 -4.39 -5.65
C LEU A 17 5.61 -3.05 -6.06
N THR A 18 4.76 -2.06 -6.28
CA THR A 18 5.12 -0.64 -6.37
C THR A 18 4.54 0.12 -5.18
N ASP A 19 5.09 1.27 -4.86
CA ASP A 19 4.58 2.12 -3.79
C ASP A 19 3.85 3.33 -4.39
N GLN A 20 2.66 3.62 -3.88
CA GLN A 20 1.85 4.78 -4.25
C GLN A 20 1.34 4.74 -5.71
N GLU A 21 1.15 3.53 -6.27
CA GLU A 21 0.59 3.37 -7.61
C GLU A 21 -0.93 3.16 -7.56
N ARG A 22 -1.71 4.15 -7.99
CA ARG A 22 -3.16 4.01 -8.14
C ARG A 22 -3.55 3.20 -9.36
N ALA A 23 -4.68 2.53 -9.32
CA ALA A 23 -5.32 2.05 -10.53
C ALA A 23 -5.67 3.24 -11.44
N ALA A 24 -5.65 3.02 -12.76
CA ALA A 24 -6.04 4.07 -13.71
C ALA A 24 -7.49 4.52 -13.42
N PRO A 25 -7.73 5.81 -13.14
CA PRO A 25 -9.08 6.32 -12.97
C PRO A 25 -9.78 6.42 -14.34
N GLU A 26 -11.10 6.40 -14.32
CA GLU A 26 -11.91 6.40 -15.55
C GLU A 26 -11.81 7.71 -16.34
N TYR A 27 -11.39 8.81 -15.72
CA TYR A 27 -11.21 10.10 -16.37
C TYR A 27 -9.86 10.28 -17.08
N GLU A 28 -8.95 9.31 -17.02
CA GLU A 28 -7.73 9.37 -17.83
C GLU A 28 -8.06 9.15 -19.31
N ASP A 29 -7.57 10.05 -20.15
CA ASP A 29 -7.87 10.05 -21.58
C ASP A 29 -7.07 9.00 -22.38
N ASP A 30 -7.49 8.79 -23.62
CA ASP A 30 -6.84 7.86 -24.55
C ASP A 30 -5.37 8.19 -24.82
N THR A 31 -4.94 9.45 -24.64
CA THR A 31 -3.55 9.88 -24.85
C THR A 31 -2.65 9.30 -23.77
N VAL A 32 -3.10 9.37 -22.50
CA VAL A 32 -2.40 8.77 -21.37
C VAL A 32 -2.38 7.26 -21.47
N ALA A 33 -3.52 6.64 -21.84
CA ALA A 33 -3.62 5.21 -22.06
C ALA A 33 -2.65 4.73 -23.16
N ALA A 34 -2.60 5.44 -24.30
CA ALA A 34 -1.67 5.15 -25.38
C ALA A 34 -0.20 5.36 -24.99
N TRP A 35 0.09 6.35 -24.15
CA TRP A 35 1.43 6.57 -23.59
C TRP A 35 1.85 5.40 -22.72
N ARG A 36 0.99 4.94 -21.79
CA ARG A 36 1.23 3.76 -20.93
C ARG A 36 1.53 2.52 -21.78
N GLN A 37 0.73 2.25 -22.80
CA GLN A 37 0.91 1.12 -23.69
C GLN A 37 2.28 1.13 -24.38
N ARG A 38 2.81 2.30 -24.71
CA ARG A 38 4.13 2.41 -25.37
C ARG A 38 5.29 2.41 -24.40
N ARG A 39 5.13 3.03 -23.24
CA ARG A 39 6.25 3.36 -22.33
C ARG A 39 6.38 2.42 -21.14
N LEU A 40 5.36 1.64 -20.83
CA LEU A 40 5.32 0.73 -19.69
C LEU A 40 5.20 -0.75 -20.14
N PRO A 41 6.23 -1.30 -20.84
CA PRO A 41 6.17 -2.67 -21.36
C PRO A 41 6.06 -3.73 -20.26
N GLY A 42 6.64 -3.50 -19.08
CA GLY A 42 6.53 -4.39 -17.94
C GLY A 42 5.10 -4.51 -17.44
N ARG A 43 4.42 -3.37 -17.26
CA ARG A 43 3.00 -3.35 -16.84
C ARG A 43 2.09 -3.89 -17.93
N ARG A 44 2.35 -3.51 -19.19
CA ARG A 44 1.58 -4.00 -20.33
C ARG A 44 1.58 -5.53 -20.42
N TRP A 45 2.68 -6.20 -20.05
CA TRP A 45 2.72 -7.66 -20.05
C TRP A 45 1.65 -8.25 -19.10
N PHE A 46 1.44 -7.66 -17.92
CA PHE A 46 0.36 -8.08 -17.02
C PHE A 46 -1.03 -7.78 -17.61
N ASP A 47 -1.18 -6.66 -18.29
CA ASP A 47 -2.44 -6.30 -18.94
C ASP A 47 -2.75 -7.23 -20.13
N ASP A 48 -1.73 -7.69 -20.85
CA ASP A 48 -1.88 -8.54 -22.04
C ASP A 48 -2.08 -10.04 -21.68
N TYR A 49 -1.48 -10.51 -20.57
CA TYR A 49 -1.40 -11.93 -20.23
C TYR A 49 -2.02 -12.30 -18.89
N GLY A 50 -2.33 -11.33 -18.05
CA GLY A 50 -2.81 -11.54 -16.69
C GLY A 50 -4.33 -11.58 -16.57
N VAL A 51 -4.78 -12.15 -15.45
CA VAL A 51 -6.12 -11.92 -14.91
C VAL A 51 -6.03 -10.72 -14.01
N SER A 52 -6.67 -9.61 -14.41
CA SER A 52 -6.60 -8.31 -13.72
C SER A 52 -7.89 -8.01 -12.97
N PHE A 53 -7.78 -7.67 -11.69
CA PHE A 53 -8.89 -7.27 -10.84
C PHE A 53 -9.03 -5.75 -10.88
N THR A 54 -10.07 -5.25 -11.56
CA THR A 54 -10.25 -3.82 -11.83
C THR A 54 -10.73 -3.03 -10.61
N ARG A 55 -11.31 -3.73 -9.62
CA ARG A 55 -11.80 -3.18 -8.35
C ARG A 55 -11.07 -3.85 -7.17
N HIS A 56 -9.73 -3.80 -7.21
CA HIS A 56 -8.91 -4.25 -6.10
C HIS A 56 -8.57 -3.06 -5.20
N TYR A 57 -8.83 -3.23 -3.91
CA TYR A 57 -8.69 -2.16 -2.92
C TYR A 57 -7.64 -2.53 -1.87
N THR A 58 -6.94 -1.53 -1.36
CA THR A 58 -6.10 -1.70 -0.18
C THR A 58 -6.95 -2.07 1.03
N GLY A 59 -6.37 -2.73 2.02
CA GLY A 59 -7.08 -2.93 3.30
C GLY A 59 -6.96 -1.71 4.22
N SER A 60 -5.94 -0.89 3.98
CA SER A 60 -5.62 0.31 4.75
C SER A 60 -4.82 1.31 3.92
N VAL A 61 -4.71 2.53 4.37
CA VAL A 61 -3.81 3.58 3.92
C VAL A 61 -3.17 4.24 5.16
N ALA A 62 -1.92 4.72 5.15
CA ALA A 62 -0.98 4.79 4.04
C ALA A 62 -0.01 3.59 4.00
N CYS A 63 1.28 3.82 3.59
CA CYS A 63 2.29 2.75 3.40
C CYS A 63 2.42 1.86 4.64
N VAL A 64 2.69 2.45 5.82
CA VAL A 64 2.97 1.70 7.06
C VAL A 64 1.79 0.86 7.52
N PRO A 65 0.53 1.32 7.58
CA PRO A 65 -0.59 0.43 7.90
C PRO A 65 -1.01 -0.49 6.74
N SER A 66 -0.82 -0.09 5.47
CA SER A 66 -1.20 -0.91 4.30
C SER A 66 -0.31 -2.13 4.11
N ARG A 67 1.01 -1.97 4.22
CA ARG A 67 1.97 -3.05 3.98
C ARG A 67 1.80 -4.21 4.98
N PRO A 68 1.71 -4.00 6.31
CA PRO A 68 1.36 -5.07 7.23
C PRO A 68 -0.01 -5.70 6.92
N THR A 69 -1.00 -4.91 6.47
CA THR A 69 -2.31 -5.45 6.06
C THR A 69 -2.16 -6.44 4.89
N LEU A 70 -1.35 -6.10 3.89
CA LEU A 70 -1.05 -6.97 2.75
C LEU A 70 -0.26 -8.22 3.17
N PHE A 71 0.81 -8.04 3.99
CA PHE A 71 1.72 -9.13 4.33
C PHE A 71 1.24 -10.03 5.47
N THR A 72 0.35 -9.56 6.35
CA THR A 72 -0.25 -10.40 7.40
C THR A 72 -1.62 -10.96 7.02
N GLY A 73 -2.29 -10.37 6.03
CA GLY A 73 -3.68 -10.65 5.68
C GLY A 73 -4.68 -10.14 6.73
N HIS A 74 -4.27 -9.25 7.64
CA HIS A 74 -5.08 -8.68 8.72
C HIS A 74 -5.09 -7.16 8.69
N TYR A 75 -6.08 -6.55 9.35
CA TYR A 75 -6.25 -5.10 9.44
C TYR A 75 -5.46 -4.46 10.60
N PRO A 76 -5.27 -3.12 10.60
CA PRO A 76 -4.52 -2.40 11.62
C PRO A 76 -4.90 -2.74 13.06
N ASP A 77 -6.18 -2.90 13.37
CA ASP A 77 -6.62 -3.27 14.73
C ASP A 77 -6.14 -4.67 15.16
N THR A 78 -5.78 -5.55 14.22
CA THR A 78 -5.23 -6.87 14.52
C THR A 78 -3.71 -6.86 14.57
N HIS A 79 -3.03 -6.33 13.52
CA HIS A 79 -1.56 -6.34 13.49
C HIS A 79 -0.91 -5.21 14.28
N GLY A 80 -1.66 -4.19 14.67
CA GLY A 80 -1.22 -3.14 15.58
C GLY A 80 -0.42 -2.01 14.95
N VAL A 81 -0.08 -2.07 13.68
CA VAL A 81 0.66 -1.02 12.96
C VAL A 81 -0.34 -0.02 12.40
N THR A 82 -0.40 1.17 12.99
CA THR A 82 -1.48 2.13 12.74
C THR A 82 -1.01 3.49 12.29
N GLN A 83 0.29 3.80 12.43
CA GLN A 83 0.83 5.13 12.19
C GLN A 83 2.00 5.07 11.21
N THR A 84 2.13 6.09 10.38
CA THR A 84 3.27 6.28 9.47
C THR A 84 4.23 7.30 10.05
N ASP A 85 5.52 7.00 9.99
CA ASP A 85 6.61 7.93 10.25
C ASP A 85 6.79 8.91 9.09
N GLY A 86 7.47 10.01 9.34
CA GLY A 86 7.74 11.05 8.35
C GLY A 86 7.55 12.45 8.91
N ILE A 87 6.63 13.21 8.38
CA ILE A 87 6.48 14.64 8.65
C ILE A 87 6.18 14.99 10.11
N GLY A 88 5.36 14.17 10.78
CA GLY A 88 4.93 14.41 12.16
C GLY A 88 5.69 13.59 13.21
N LYS A 89 6.27 12.45 12.82
CA LYS A 89 6.87 11.47 13.72
C LYS A 89 8.12 10.87 13.10
N GLU A 90 9.20 10.72 13.86
CA GLU A 90 10.35 9.91 13.46
C GLU A 90 10.06 8.42 13.65
N ALA A 91 10.83 7.56 12.97
CA ALA A 91 10.66 6.11 13.04
C ALA A 91 10.83 5.53 14.46
N ASP A 92 11.57 6.21 15.34
CA ASP A 92 11.79 5.85 16.75
C ASP A 92 10.85 6.58 17.72
N ASP A 93 9.89 7.37 17.23
CA ASP A 93 8.89 8.05 18.07
C ASP A 93 8.06 7.01 18.84
N SER A 94 7.79 7.30 20.11
CA SER A 94 7.04 6.41 21.00
C SER A 94 5.58 6.14 20.55
N ARG A 95 5.04 6.96 19.65
CA ARG A 95 3.71 6.78 19.04
C ARG A 95 3.75 5.82 17.85
N MET A 96 4.93 5.59 17.26
CA MET A 96 5.12 4.58 16.24
C MET A 96 4.98 3.20 16.85
N ARG A 97 4.19 2.38 16.19
CA ARG A 97 4.06 0.97 16.54
C ARG A 97 4.38 0.11 15.34
N TRP A 98 5.54 -0.48 15.38
CA TRP A 98 6.01 -1.38 14.36
C TRP A 98 5.55 -2.82 14.59
N LEU A 99 5.48 -3.61 13.52
CA LEU A 99 5.18 -5.04 13.59
C LEU A 99 6.24 -5.73 14.45
N ARG A 100 5.81 -6.61 15.35
CA ARG A 100 6.70 -7.40 16.20
C ARG A 100 6.85 -8.81 15.67
N PRO A 101 8.03 -9.42 15.82
CA PRO A 101 8.32 -10.71 15.20
C PRO A 101 7.52 -11.88 15.78
N ASP A 102 6.97 -11.74 16.98
CA ASP A 102 6.28 -12.78 17.76
C ASP A 102 4.77 -12.54 17.90
N GLU A 103 4.23 -11.49 17.26
CA GLU A 103 2.80 -11.15 17.36
C GLU A 103 1.99 -11.80 16.23
N VAL A 104 1.97 -11.20 15.04
CA VAL A 104 1.17 -11.64 13.90
C VAL A 104 2.08 -12.26 12.83
N PRO A 105 1.85 -13.50 12.38
CA PRO A 105 2.67 -14.10 11.34
C PRO A 105 2.48 -13.38 10.01
N THR A 106 3.58 -13.06 9.34
CA THR A 106 3.57 -12.52 7.99
C THR A 106 3.40 -13.63 6.95
N MET A 107 3.11 -13.25 5.71
CA MET A 107 3.11 -14.13 4.55
C MET A 107 4.38 -15.00 4.47
N GLY A 108 5.56 -14.42 4.77
CA GLY A 108 6.82 -15.17 4.83
C GLY A 108 6.78 -16.33 5.83
N HIS A 109 6.21 -16.13 7.00
CA HIS A 109 6.08 -17.20 8.01
C HIS A 109 5.14 -18.32 7.54
N TRP A 110 3.99 -17.96 6.93
CA TRP A 110 3.06 -18.94 6.37
C TRP A 110 3.73 -19.83 5.32
N PHE A 111 4.50 -19.22 4.42
CA PHE A 111 5.20 -19.96 3.37
C PHE A 111 6.40 -20.75 3.91
N ARG A 112 7.16 -20.22 4.88
CA ARG A 112 8.23 -21.01 5.55
C ARG A 112 7.66 -22.22 6.28
N ALA A 113 6.54 -22.08 6.97
CA ALA A 113 5.85 -23.21 7.62
C ALA A 113 5.44 -24.30 6.62
N ALA A 114 5.17 -23.91 5.36
CA ALA A 114 4.88 -24.81 4.25
C ALA A 114 6.12 -25.36 3.54
N GLY A 115 7.34 -24.98 3.95
CA GLY A 115 8.60 -25.47 3.39
C GLY A 115 9.12 -24.69 2.17
N TYR A 116 8.62 -23.48 1.93
CA TYR A 116 9.17 -22.55 0.96
C TYR A 116 10.43 -21.86 1.49
N ASP A 117 11.33 -21.51 0.58
CA ASP A 117 12.32 -20.48 0.85
C ASP A 117 11.69 -19.11 0.55
N THR A 118 12.01 -18.09 1.36
CA THR A 118 11.40 -16.77 1.25
C THR A 118 12.46 -15.70 1.08
N TYR A 119 12.32 -14.87 0.06
CA TYR A 119 13.23 -13.79 -0.26
C TYR A 119 12.47 -12.47 -0.40
N TYR A 120 13.04 -11.40 0.13
CA TYR A 120 12.48 -10.05 0.04
C TYR A 120 13.59 -9.05 -0.27
N ASP A 121 13.36 -8.14 -1.21
CA ASP A 121 14.22 -6.97 -1.42
C ASP A 121 13.40 -5.75 -1.80
N GLY A 122 13.88 -4.57 -1.38
CA GLY A 122 13.24 -3.28 -1.60
C GLY A 122 12.48 -2.74 -0.39
N LYS A 123 11.53 -1.84 -0.62
CA LYS A 123 10.80 -1.15 0.45
C LYS A 123 10.03 -2.11 1.32
N TRP A 124 10.37 -2.17 2.61
CA TRP A 124 9.74 -3.03 3.62
C TRP A 124 8.67 -2.28 4.41
N HIS A 125 9.04 -1.33 5.21
CA HIS A 125 8.21 -0.37 5.94
C HIS A 125 7.12 -0.98 6.84
N LEU A 126 7.35 -2.20 7.34
CA LEU A 126 6.52 -2.85 8.36
C LEU A 126 7.15 -2.73 9.76
N THR A 127 8.46 -2.53 9.78
CA THR A 127 9.28 -2.46 11.01
C THR A 127 10.37 -1.41 10.83
N HIS A 128 10.89 -0.90 11.93
CA HIS A 128 12.11 -0.11 11.90
C HIS A 128 13.29 -1.07 11.82
N ALA A 129 13.74 -1.38 10.59
CA ALA A 129 14.72 -2.42 10.29
C ALA A 129 16.13 -1.89 9.96
N ASP A 130 16.35 -0.58 10.03
CA ASP A 130 17.63 0.04 9.70
C ASP A 130 18.74 -0.35 10.67
N LEU A 131 19.89 -0.69 10.10
CA LEU A 131 21.10 -0.93 10.88
C LEU A 131 21.81 0.40 11.17
N HIS A 132 22.37 0.48 12.38
CA HIS A 132 23.18 1.61 12.82
C HIS A 132 24.59 1.13 13.22
N ASP A 133 25.60 1.94 12.95
CA ASP A 133 26.96 1.68 13.38
C ASP A 133 27.15 1.99 14.88
N THR A 134 28.36 1.80 15.38
CA THR A 134 28.70 2.05 16.79
C THR A 134 28.60 3.50 17.22
N ASP A 135 28.60 4.42 16.25
CA ASP A 135 28.49 5.86 16.47
C ASP A 135 27.03 6.34 16.34
N GLY A 136 26.10 5.41 16.03
CA GLY A 136 24.67 5.67 15.85
C GLY A 136 24.29 6.16 14.45
N ASN A 137 25.20 6.14 13.47
CA ASN A 137 24.87 6.52 12.11
C ASN A 137 24.18 5.37 11.37
N ARG A 138 23.19 5.69 10.55
CA ARG A 138 22.52 4.73 9.68
C ARG A 138 23.51 4.09 8.70
N VAL A 139 23.53 2.77 8.60
CA VAL A 139 24.39 2.03 7.67
C VAL A 139 23.81 2.14 6.27
N VAL A 140 24.55 2.80 5.36
CA VAL A 140 24.16 3.00 3.96
C VAL A 140 24.72 1.92 3.05
N THR A 141 23.97 1.54 2.00
CA THR A 141 24.35 0.48 1.04
C THR A 141 24.59 0.99 -0.37
N ASN A 142 24.28 2.25 -0.62
CA ASN A 142 24.55 2.94 -1.88
C ASN A 142 24.76 4.44 -1.64
N THR A 143 25.39 5.08 -2.62
CA THR A 143 25.52 6.54 -2.69
C THR A 143 24.36 7.15 -3.47
N ALA A 144 24.27 8.48 -3.47
CA ALA A 144 23.30 9.21 -4.29
C ALA A 144 23.49 9.00 -5.82
N SER A 145 24.69 8.58 -6.26
CA SER A 145 24.96 8.20 -7.66
C SER A 145 24.61 6.74 -7.98
N GLY A 146 24.13 5.96 -6.99
CA GLY A 146 23.82 4.55 -7.17
C GLY A 146 25.02 3.60 -7.04
N GLU A 147 26.20 4.12 -6.66
CA GLU A 147 27.36 3.26 -6.40
C GLU A 147 27.14 2.43 -5.14
N VAL A 148 27.44 1.12 -5.20
CA VAL A 148 27.27 0.21 -4.09
C VAL A 148 28.32 0.47 -3.00
N VAL A 149 27.88 0.54 -1.75
CA VAL A 149 28.72 0.64 -0.56
C VAL A 149 28.90 -0.77 0.02
N GLU A 150 29.97 -1.45 -0.37
CA GLU A 150 30.17 -2.89 -0.12
C GLU A 150 30.15 -3.28 1.35
N HIS A 151 30.71 -2.46 2.26
CA HIS A 151 30.70 -2.78 3.69
C HIS A 151 29.28 -2.71 4.29
N GLY A 152 28.45 -1.75 3.86
CA GLY A 152 27.06 -1.67 4.28
C GLY A 152 26.25 -2.85 3.73
N LEU A 153 26.42 -3.16 2.44
CA LEU A 153 25.80 -4.33 1.82
C LEU A 153 26.14 -5.63 2.56
N ALA A 154 27.41 -5.83 2.92
CA ALA A 154 27.87 -6.99 3.70
C ALA A 154 27.26 -7.02 5.10
N ALA A 155 27.10 -5.87 5.76
CA ALA A 155 26.48 -5.75 7.08
C ALA A 155 25.01 -6.20 7.05
N TYR A 156 24.20 -5.71 6.11
CA TYR A 156 22.80 -6.11 5.97
C TYR A 156 22.65 -7.59 5.64
N ARG A 157 23.48 -8.12 4.72
CA ARG A 157 23.49 -9.57 4.39
C ARG A 157 23.84 -10.45 5.58
N ALA A 158 24.78 -10.00 6.42
CA ALA A 158 25.17 -10.74 7.62
C ALA A 158 24.11 -10.70 8.73
N ALA A 159 23.41 -9.58 8.86
CA ALA A 159 22.39 -9.38 9.87
C ALA A 159 21.08 -10.09 9.56
N ASP A 160 20.73 -10.22 8.26
CA ASP A 160 19.46 -10.81 7.76
C ASP A 160 18.24 -10.33 8.56
N VAL A 161 18.11 -9.02 8.68
CA VAL A 161 17.21 -8.34 9.65
C VAL A 161 15.72 -8.68 9.49
N LEU A 162 15.31 -9.21 8.33
CA LEU A 162 13.95 -9.67 8.10
C LEU A 162 13.72 -11.16 8.39
N ASP A 163 14.76 -11.92 8.81
CA ASP A 163 14.59 -13.33 9.18
C ASP A 163 13.54 -13.53 10.29
N PRO A 164 13.47 -12.69 11.35
CA PRO A 164 12.42 -12.75 12.37
C PRO A 164 11.02 -12.43 11.86
N PHE A 165 10.89 -11.89 10.65
CA PHE A 165 9.63 -11.56 9.97
C PHE A 165 9.31 -12.53 8.82
N GLY A 166 10.01 -13.66 8.76
CA GLY A 166 9.74 -14.71 7.80
C GLY A 166 10.32 -14.49 6.41
N PHE A 167 11.24 -13.55 6.21
CA PHE A 167 11.93 -13.31 4.94
C PHE A 167 13.45 -13.25 5.13
N SER A 168 14.20 -13.46 4.06
CA SER A 168 15.66 -13.34 4.04
C SER A 168 16.11 -12.50 2.85
N GLY A 169 17.34 -11.98 2.94
CA GLY A 169 18.04 -11.35 1.83
C GLY A 169 17.82 -9.85 1.67
N TRP A 170 17.02 -9.22 2.51
CA TRP A 170 16.75 -7.79 2.46
C TRP A 170 18.01 -6.94 2.67
N VAL A 171 18.12 -5.90 1.85
CA VAL A 171 19.22 -4.93 1.88
C VAL A 171 18.66 -3.53 2.09
N GLY A 172 18.82 -3.02 3.31
CA GLY A 172 18.47 -1.64 3.65
C GLY A 172 19.52 -0.61 3.21
N PRO A 173 19.50 0.59 3.79
CA PRO A 173 18.45 1.02 4.72
C PRO A 173 17.09 1.16 4.04
N GLU A 174 16.04 1.32 4.84
CA GLU A 174 14.68 1.55 4.32
C GLU A 174 14.70 2.74 3.34
N PRO A 175 14.23 2.57 2.09
CA PRO A 175 14.17 3.66 1.12
C PRO A 175 13.01 4.60 1.47
N HIS A 176 13.24 5.47 2.44
CA HIS A 176 12.27 6.42 2.97
C HIS A 176 12.96 7.76 3.27
N GLY A 177 12.24 8.87 3.09
CA GLY A 177 12.77 10.22 3.33
C GLY A 177 13.25 10.93 2.06
N ALA A 178 13.83 12.12 2.24
CA ALA A 178 14.18 13.03 1.16
C ALA A 178 15.63 12.91 0.66
N ASP A 179 16.41 11.96 1.16
CA ASP A 179 17.77 11.72 0.68
C ASP A 179 17.70 11.08 -0.73
N VAL A 180 18.51 11.61 -1.65
CA VAL A 180 18.58 11.08 -3.03
C VAL A 180 19.04 9.64 -3.07
N ALA A 181 19.91 9.22 -2.16
CA ALA A 181 20.36 7.85 -2.06
C ALA A 181 19.21 6.86 -1.76
N ASP A 182 18.11 7.34 -1.19
CA ASP A 182 16.92 6.56 -0.85
C ASP A 182 15.80 6.69 -1.89
N CYS A 183 15.92 7.60 -2.87
CA CYS A 183 14.93 7.74 -3.94
C CYS A 183 14.80 6.47 -4.79
N GLY A 184 13.61 6.18 -5.26
CA GLY A 184 13.34 5.07 -6.19
C GLY A 184 14.11 5.18 -7.49
N LEU A 185 14.40 6.40 -7.98
CA LEU A 185 15.27 6.61 -9.14
C LEU A 185 16.65 5.95 -8.98
N VAL A 186 17.17 5.89 -7.76
CA VAL A 186 18.45 5.24 -7.43
C VAL A 186 18.23 3.81 -6.94
N ARG A 187 17.24 3.59 -6.08
CA ARG A 187 17.01 2.32 -5.39
C ARG A 187 16.36 1.25 -6.27
N ASP A 188 15.38 1.61 -7.11
CA ASP A 188 14.64 0.62 -7.90
C ASP A 188 15.52 -0.19 -8.86
N PRO A 189 16.48 0.41 -9.60
CA PRO A 189 17.43 -0.38 -10.38
C PRO A 189 18.32 -1.31 -9.54
N LEU A 190 18.73 -0.90 -8.34
CA LEU A 190 19.54 -1.72 -7.44
C LEU A 190 18.75 -2.89 -6.86
N ILE A 191 17.49 -2.66 -6.49
CA ILE A 191 16.54 -3.68 -6.03
C ILE A 191 16.37 -4.72 -7.15
N ALA A 192 16.01 -4.27 -8.36
CA ALA A 192 15.84 -5.17 -9.51
C ALA A 192 17.09 -6.02 -9.77
N ALA A 193 18.28 -5.41 -9.75
CA ALA A 193 19.54 -6.12 -9.97
C ALA A 193 19.77 -7.23 -8.93
N ARG A 194 19.48 -6.97 -7.66
CA ARG A 194 19.63 -7.97 -6.58
C ARG A 194 18.61 -9.10 -6.70
N VAL A 195 17.34 -8.77 -6.96
CA VAL A 195 16.27 -9.77 -7.16
C VAL A 195 16.57 -10.65 -8.38
N VAL A 196 16.97 -10.05 -9.51
CA VAL A 196 17.35 -10.78 -10.73
C VAL A 196 18.55 -11.70 -10.47
N ALA A 197 19.57 -11.21 -9.75
CA ALA A 197 20.73 -12.02 -9.41
C ALA A 197 20.34 -13.22 -8.51
N TRP A 198 19.46 -13.01 -7.52
CA TRP A 198 18.97 -14.08 -6.66
C TRP A 198 18.16 -15.13 -7.43
N LEU A 199 17.24 -14.71 -8.29
CA LEU A 199 16.45 -15.60 -9.16
C LEU A 199 17.36 -16.38 -10.11
N SER A 200 18.32 -15.73 -10.75
CA SER A 200 19.28 -16.35 -11.67
C SER A 200 20.13 -17.41 -10.98
N ASP A 201 20.65 -17.12 -9.76
CA ASP A 201 21.36 -18.12 -8.95
C ASP A 201 20.45 -19.30 -8.62
N ARG A 202 19.23 -19.03 -8.19
CA ARG A 202 18.26 -20.05 -7.81
C ARG A 202 17.96 -21.01 -8.98
N TYR A 203 17.65 -20.48 -10.14
CA TYR A 203 17.39 -21.29 -11.33
C TYR A 203 18.62 -22.05 -11.80
N SER A 204 19.80 -21.41 -11.83
CA SER A 204 21.06 -22.05 -12.22
C SER A 204 21.41 -23.23 -11.30
N ARG A 205 21.24 -23.07 -10.00
CA ARG A 205 21.48 -24.14 -9.01
C ARG A 205 20.49 -25.30 -9.15
N ARG A 206 19.22 -25.01 -9.44
CA ARG A 206 18.22 -26.05 -9.74
C ARG A 206 18.60 -26.87 -10.97
N LEU A 207 19.00 -26.21 -12.04
CA LEU A 207 19.46 -26.87 -13.28
C LEU A 207 20.73 -27.70 -13.05
N ALA A 208 21.59 -27.26 -12.13
CA ALA A 208 22.78 -28.03 -11.70
C ALA A 208 22.43 -29.17 -10.74
N GLY A 209 21.17 -29.35 -10.34
CA GLY A 209 20.71 -30.41 -9.45
C GLY A 209 21.04 -30.20 -7.97
N ASP A 210 21.25 -28.95 -7.53
CA ASP A 210 21.48 -28.63 -6.12
C ASP A 210 20.22 -28.90 -5.28
N PRO A 211 20.22 -29.86 -4.36
CA PRO A 211 19.03 -30.21 -3.56
C PRO A 211 18.50 -29.05 -2.70
N LYS A 212 19.38 -28.11 -2.31
CA LYS A 212 18.98 -26.94 -1.51
C LYS A 212 18.18 -25.95 -2.32
N ALA A 213 18.37 -25.91 -3.64
CA ALA A 213 17.64 -25.03 -4.53
C ALA A 213 16.29 -25.61 -5.01
N LEU A 214 16.01 -26.90 -4.76
CA LEU A 214 14.79 -27.58 -5.23
C LEU A 214 13.51 -27.16 -4.50
N ARG A 215 13.61 -26.54 -3.31
CA ARG A 215 12.43 -26.03 -2.62
C ARG A 215 11.72 -24.96 -3.46
N PRO A 216 10.39 -24.91 -3.43
CA PRO A 216 9.67 -23.78 -3.99
C PRO A 216 10.03 -22.51 -3.21
N PHE A 217 9.84 -21.35 -3.83
CA PHE A 217 10.14 -20.09 -3.18
C PHE A 217 8.99 -19.07 -3.29
N LEU A 218 8.96 -18.16 -2.32
CA LEU A 218 8.24 -16.90 -2.37
C LEU A 218 9.27 -15.76 -2.46
N CYS A 219 9.27 -15.03 -3.55
CA CYS A 219 10.15 -13.89 -3.80
C CYS A 219 9.32 -12.61 -3.89
N VAL A 220 9.70 -11.58 -3.14
CA VAL A 220 9.07 -10.25 -3.19
C VAL A 220 10.09 -9.23 -3.70
N ALA A 221 9.74 -8.56 -4.81
CA ALA A 221 10.43 -7.38 -5.33
C ALA A 221 9.55 -6.16 -5.03
N SER A 222 9.96 -5.33 -4.09
CA SER A 222 9.18 -4.19 -3.63
C SER A 222 9.84 -2.88 -4.01
N PHE A 223 9.34 -2.25 -5.07
CA PHE A 223 9.87 -1.01 -5.62
C PHE A 223 9.35 0.22 -4.88
N VAL A 224 10.12 1.32 -4.96
CA VAL A 224 9.79 2.60 -4.31
C VAL A 224 8.85 3.43 -5.18
N ASN A 225 9.16 3.57 -6.48
CA ASN A 225 8.37 4.45 -7.34
C ASN A 225 7.00 3.85 -7.72
N PRO A 226 6.00 4.74 -7.91
CA PRO A 226 6.05 6.20 -8.07
C PRO A 226 6.01 7.05 -6.77
N HIS A 227 6.29 6.50 -5.60
CA HIS A 227 6.25 7.20 -4.31
C HIS A 227 7.09 8.50 -4.27
N ASP A 228 8.18 8.60 -5.04
CA ASP A 228 9.03 9.81 -5.04
C ASP A 228 8.28 11.10 -5.43
N ILE A 229 7.07 10.99 -5.95
CA ILE A 229 6.23 12.17 -6.23
C ILE A 229 5.98 13.02 -4.97
N VAL A 230 6.05 12.43 -3.78
CA VAL A 230 5.91 13.18 -2.51
C VAL A 230 7.02 14.20 -2.31
N MET A 231 8.16 14.04 -2.99
CA MET A 231 9.31 14.93 -2.94
C MET A 231 9.21 16.07 -3.95
N PHE A 232 8.21 16.07 -4.84
CA PHE A 232 8.05 17.07 -5.88
C PHE A 232 8.08 18.53 -5.34
N PRO A 233 7.41 18.88 -4.23
CA PRO A 233 7.50 20.22 -3.66
C PRO A 233 8.93 20.62 -3.25
N ALA A 234 9.71 19.67 -2.72
CA ALA A 234 11.11 19.90 -2.36
C ALA A 234 12.00 20.07 -3.61
N TRP A 235 11.74 19.28 -4.67
CA TRP A 235 12.46 19.42 -5.94
C TRP A 235 12.21 20.78 -6.59
N ILE A 236 10.97 21.22 -6.65
CA ILE A 236 10.60 22.54 -7.19
C ILE A 236 11.28 23.66 -6.40
N ARG A 237 11.28 23.57 -5.06
CA ARG A 237 11.89 24.58 -4.20
C ARG A 237 13.40 24.71 -4.42
N ARG A 238 14.09 23.61 -4.63
CA ARG A 238 15.54 23.59 -4.90
C ARG A 238 15.90 24.10 -6.30
N GLY A 239 14.95 24.09 -7.24
CA GLY A 239 15.17 24.57 -8.61
C GLY A 239 16.34 23.86 -9.29
N GLU A 240 17.36 24.64 -9.74
CA GLU A 240 18.54 24.09 -10.41
C GLU A 240 19.44 23.24 -9.48
N ASP A 241 19.35 23.43 -8.18
CA ASP A 241 20.06 22.63 -7.17
C ASP A 241 19.32 21.34 -6.82
N SER A 242 18.18 21.08 -7.46
CA SER A 242 17.44 19.84 -7.26
C SER A 242 18.23 18.64 -7.78
N PRO A 243 18.40 17.58 -6.96
CA PRO A 243 19.07 16.37 -7.40
C PRO A 243 18.28 15.61 -8.47
N VAL A 244 16.99 15.89 -8.58
CA VAL A 244 16.09 15.34 -9.59
C VAL A 244 15.58 16.49 -10.45
N ALA A 245 15.89 16.45 -11.74
CA ALA A 245 15.35 17.42 -12.67
C ALA A 245 13.82 17.28 -12.74
N VAL A 246 13.13 18.40 -12.49
CA VAL A 246 11.67 18.47 -12.67
C VAL A 246 11.39 18.65 -14.15
N ASP A 247 11.61 17.60 -14.90
CA ASP A 247 11.34 17.50 -16.33
C ASP A 247 10.45 16.29 -16.59
N PRO A 248 9.20 16.48 -16.98
CA PRO A 248 8.30 15.37 -17.29
C PRO A 248 8.65 14.63 -18.60
N PHE A 249 9.74 15.00 -19.29
CA PHE A 249 10.21 14.43 -20.55
C PHE A 249 9.09 14.29 -21.59
N ASP A 250 8.90 13.06 -22.09
CA ASP A 250 7.94 12.73 -23.13
C ASP A 250 6.56 12.27 -22.60
N THR A 251 6.25 12.53 -21.34
CA THR A 251 4.89 12.32 -20.83
C THR A 251 3.94 13.34 -21.48
N PRO A 252 2.74 12.92 -21.89
CA PRO A 252 1.75 13.84 -22.45
C PRO A 252 1.23 14.81 -21.39
N THR A 253 0.60 15.89 -21.82
CA THR A 253 -0.26 16.69 -20.95
C THR A 253 -1.36 15.82 -20.37
N ILE A 254 -1.60 15.95 -19.07
CA ILE A 254 -2.57 15.14 -18.33
C ILE A 254 -3.66 16.06 -17.78
N ALA A 255 -4.87 15.86 -18.26
CA ALA A 255 -6.03 16.64 -17.82
C ALA A 255 -6.17 16.59 -16.28
N PRO A 256 -6.61 17.71 -15.65
CA PRO A 256 -6.91 17.71 -14.24
C PRO A 256 -8.07 16.72 -13.94
N PRO A 257 -8.08 16.13 -12.73
CA PRO A 257 -9.23 15.31 -12.33
C PRO A 257 -10.52 16.16 -12.34
N PRO A 258 -11.66 15.58 -12.71
CA PRO A 258 -12.95 16.32 -12.73
C PRO A 258 -13.29 16.95 -11.37
N THR A 259 -12.74 16.39 -10.30
CA THR A 259 -12.95 16.78 -8.91
C THR A 259 -11.93 17.80 -8.38
N LEU A 260 -11.00 18.33 -9.23
CA LEU A 260 -9.96 19.29 -8.80
C LEU A 260 -10.52 20.48 -8.02
N HIS A 261 -11.65 21.02 -8.44
CA HIS A 261 -12.29 22.21 -7.84
C HIS A 261 -13.54 21.85 -7.03
N GLU A 262 -13.64 20.60 -6.56
CA GLU A 262 -14.76 20.14 -5.75
C GLU A 262 -14.89 20.93 -4.45
N ASP A 263 -16.14 21.27 -4.09
CA ASP A 263 -16.46 21.83 -2.78
C ASP A 263 -16.54 20.72 -1.73
N LEU A 264 -15.64 20.75 -0.75
CA LEU A 264 -15.57 19.78 0.33
C LEU A 264 -16.56 20.04 1.48
N SER A 265 -17.52 20.95 1.33
CA SER A 265 -18.45 21.34 2.42
C SER A 265 -19.37 20.21 2.89
N THR A 266 -19.61 19.19 2.05
CA THR A 266 -20.39 17.99 2.40
C THR A 266 -19.52 16.80 2.82
N LYS A 267 -18.20 16.96 2.78
CA LYS A 267 -17.23 15.92 3.10
C LYS A 267 -16.75 16.04 4.57
N PRO A 268 -16.10 15.02 5.14
CA PRO A 268 -15.51 15.11 6.46
C PRO A 268 -14.55 16.31 6.61
N ALA A 269 -14.67 17.02 7.72
CA ALA A 269 -13.92 18.25 7.97
C ALA A 269 -12.40 18.07 7.88
N VAL A 270 -11.89 16.87 8.16
CA VAL A 270 -10.46 16.55 8.10
C VAL A 270 -9.89 16.72 6.68
N GLN A 271 -10.68 16.44 5.65
CA GLN A 271 -10.24 16.55 4.25
C GLN A 271 -9.91 18.00 3.88
N ALA A 272 -10.83 18.95 4.15
CA ALA A 272 -10.58 20.36 3.91
C ALA A 272 -9.38 20.88 4.72
N ARG A 273 -9.24 20.43 5.98
CA ARG A 273 -8.12 20.81 6.84
C ARG A 273 -6.80 20.27 6.34
N TYR A 274 -6.78 19.03 5.86
CA TYR A 274 -5.59 18.46 5.25
C TYR A 274 -5.19 19.22 3.99
N ARG A 275 -6.12 19.52 3.11
CA ARG A 275 -5.87 20.35 1.93
C ARG A 275 -5.21 21.67 2.30
N ASP A 276 -5.76 22.35 3.31
CA ASP A 276 -5.27 23.68 3.72
C ASP A 276 -3.90 23.59 4.45
N THR A 277 -3.59 22.44 5.07
CA THR A 277 -2.33 22.19 5.77
C THR A 277 -1.24 21.65 4.86
N TYR A 278 -1.60 20.96 3.77
CA TYR A 278 -0.65 20.29 2.88
C TYR A 278 0.50 21.19 2.38
N PRO A 279 0.27 22.44 1.95
CA PRO A 279 1.34 23.32 1.50
C PRO A 279 2.38 23.63 2.59
N THR A 280 1.95 23.72 3.86
CA THR A 280 2.85 23.94 4.99
C THR A 280 3.61 22.65 5.33
N ALA A 281 2.92 21.50 5.27
CA ALA A 281 3.50 20.21 5.64
C ALA A 281 4.55 19.72 4.64
N TYR A 282 4.24 19.82 3.34
CA TYR A 282 5.08 19.26 2.26
C TYR A 282 5.80 20.33 1.44
N GLY A 283 5.39 21.58 1.55
CA GLY A 283 6.05 22.72 0.91
C GLY A 283 5.08 23.84 0.60
N PRO A 284 5.57 25.12 0.55
CA PRO A 284 4.74 26.28 0.25
C PRO A 284 4.04 26.12 -1.09
N ALA A 285 2.73 26.35 -1.09
CA ALA A 285 1.91 26.34 -2.31
C ALA A 285 2.35 27.40 -3.33
N GLU A 286 3.00 28.48 -2.87
CA GLU A 286 3.44 29.57 -3.72
C GLU A 286 4.63 29.16 -4.62
N VAL A 287 5.53 28.31 -4.14
CA VAL A 287 6.63 27.77 -5.00
C VAL A 287 6.03 26.83 -6.04
N VAL A 288 5.00 26.16 -5.66
CA VAL A 288 4.19 25.28 -6.46
C VAL A 288 3.19 26.10 -7.30
N GLY A 289 2.77 27.27 -6.86
CA GLY A 289 1.86 28.17 -7.56
C GLY A 289 2.33 28.60 -8.95
N ALA A 290 3.63 28.77 -9.18
CA ALA A 290 4.17 29.01 -10.51
C ALA A 290 4.06 27.79 -11.43
N VAL A 291 4.10 26.58 -10.86
CA VAL A 291 3.96 25.30 -11.55
C VAL A 291 2.48 24.91 -11.64
N TYR A 292 1.67 25.29 -10.67
CA TYR A 292 0.21 25.10 -10.67
C TYR A 292 -0.55 26.17 -11.48
N ALA A 293 0.15 27.13 -12.09
CA ALA A 293 -0.47 27.94 -13.13
C ALA A 293 -0.99 27.09 -14.30
N ASP A 294 -0.56 25.84 -14.40
CA ASP A 294 -1.05 24.81 -15.34
C ASP A 294 -1.99 23.79 -14.66
N GLU A 295 -2.62 24.17 -13.55
CA GLU A 295 -3.53 23.30 -12.78
C GLU A 295 -2.90 21.97 -12.33
N GLY A 296 -1.60 21.95 -12.08
CA GLY A 296 -0.86 20.77 -11.61
C GLY A 296 -0.49 19.76 -12.70
N ASP A 297 -0.55 20.12 -13.98
CA ASP A 297 -0.14 19.22 -15.08
C ASP A 297 1.28 18.68 -14.87
N THR A 298 2.23 19.56 -14.52
CA THR A 298 3.62 19.15 -14.29
C THR A 298 3.73 18.10 -13.16
N TYR A 299 2.99 18.25 -12.08
CA TYR A 299 2.96 17.27 -10.98
C TYR A 299 2.43 15.92 -11.48
N ARG A 300 1.30 15.91 -12.20
CA ARG A 300 0.71 14.67 -12.76
C ARG A 300 1.64 14.02 -13.78
N ARG A 301 2.28 14.79 -14.64
CA ARG A 301 3.25 14.27 -15.62
C ARG A 301 4.49 13.69 -14.93
N MET A 302 4.98 14.33 -13.86
CA MET A 302 6.07 13.77 -13.06
C MET A 302 5.69 12.44 -12.42
N TYR A 303 4.49 12.32 -11.88
CA TYR A 303 3.99 11.04 -11.37
C TYR A 303 4.02 9.93 -12.45
N HIS A 304 3.58 10.23 -13.67
CA HIS A 304 3.63 9.27 -14.78
C HIS A 304 5.06 8.99 -15.24
N ARG A 305 5.94 9.98 -15.21
CA ARG A 305 7.37 9.76 -15.47
C ARG A 305 7.96 8.73 -14.50
N LEU A 306 7.67 8.86 -13.19
CA LEU A 306 8.15 7.92 -12.17
C LEU A 306 7.63 6.48 -12.41
N HIS A 307 6.43 6.34 -12.98
CA HIS A 307 5.98 5.03 -13.50
C HIS A 307 6.88 4.50 -14.62
N GLY A 308 7.33 5.37 -15.53
CA GLY A 308 8.28 5.01 -16.58
C GLY A 308 9.63 4.58 -16.03
N ASP A 309 10.11 5.29 -15.01
CA ASP A 309 11.42 5.04 -14.40
C ASP A 309 11.46 3.67 -13.68
N VAL A 310 10.37 3.26 -13.01
CA VAL A 310 10.30 1.96 -12.33
C VAL A 310 9.88 0.79 -13.24
N ASP A 311 9.31 1.07 -14.42
CA ASP A 311 8.83 0.00 -15.29
C ASP A 311 9.96 -0.89 -15.84
N GLY A 312 11.13 -0.31 -16.14
CA GLY A 312 12.32 -1.08 -16.54
C GLY A 312 12.82 -2.04 -15.45
N PRO A 313 13.06 -1.61 -14.21
CA PRO A 313 13.32 -2.46 -13.06
C PRO A 313 12.27 -3.57 -12.86
N LEU A 314 10.99 -3.24 -12.92
CA LEU A 314 9.89 -4.19 -12.82
C LEU A 314 9.94 -5.23 -13.94
N ASP A 315 10.13 -4.78 -15.18
CA ASP A 315 10.19 -5.66 -16.36
C ASP A 315 11.39 -6.61 -16.30
N ALA A 316 12.53 -6.18 -15.76
CA ALA A 316 13.70 -7.04 -15.58
C ALA A 316 13.41 -8.23 -14.65
N VAL A 317 12.70 -8.00 -13.54
CA VAL A 317 12.28 -9.07 -12.62
C VAL A 317 11.28 -10.01 -13.29
N ARG A 318 10.25 -9.45 -13.95
CA ARG A 318 9.27 -10.20 -14.72
C ARG A 318 9.95 -11.07 -15.80
N GLN A 319 10.90 -10.50 -16.55
CA GLN A 319 11.63 -11.21 -17.60
C GLN A 319 12.46 -12.36 -17.03
N MET A 320 13.18 -12.15 -15.93
CA MET A 320 13.92 -13.22 -15.26
C MET A 320 13.00 -14.37 -14.80
N ALA A 321 11.79 -14.09 -14.36
CA ALA A 321 10.80 -15.11 -14.03
C ALA A 321 10.43 -15.97 -15.24
N CYS A 322 10.15 -15.33 -16.40
CA CYS A 322 9.84 -16.01 -17.65
C CYS A 322 11.02 -16.84 -18.17
N ASP A 323 12.22 -16.25 -18.24
CA ASP A 323 13.44 -16.91 -18.73
C ASP A 323 13.84 -18.10 -17.84
N GLY A 324 13.70 -17.93 -16.51
CA GLY A 324 13.97 -18.98 -15.53
C GLY A 324 13.02 -20.16 -15.69
N ALA A 325 11.74 -19.91 -15.86
CA ALA A 325 10.75 -20.96 -16.11
C ALA A 325 11.03 -21.64 -17.46
N ALA A 326 11.20 -20.88 -18.56
CA ALA A 326 11.49 -21.40 -19.90
C ALA A 326 12.78 -22.22 -19.99
N SER A 327 13.75 -21.95 -19.11
CA SER A 327 14.98 -22.77 -19.00
C SER A 327 14.82 -24.08 -18.23
N GLY A 328 13.62 -24.38 -17.71
CA GLY A 328 13.35 -25.53 -16.83
C GLY A 328 13.72 -25.29 -15.36
N GLY A 329 14.02 -24.05 -14.97
CA GLY A 329 14.35 -23.67 -13.59
C GLY A 329 13.14 -23.64 -12.64
N ALA A 330 11.92 -23.67 -13.17
CA ALA A 330 10.66 -23.67 -12.40
C ALA A 330 9.81 -24.91 -12.71
N PRO A 331 10.20 -26.11 -12.25
CA PRO A 331 9.59 -27.38 -12.68
C PRO A 331 8.11 -27.54 -12.29
N SER A 332 7.61 -26.69 -11.42
CA SER A 332 6.20 -26.69 -10.97
C SER A 332 5.43 -25.45 -11.44
N GLY A 333 6.03 -24.67 -12.33
CA GLY A 333 5.50 -23.39 -12.77
C GLY A 333 5.76 -22.24 -11.78
N THR A 334 5.34 -21.06 -12.17
CA THR A 334 5.50 -19.82 -11.39
C THR A 334 4.23 -18.98 -11.42
N VAL A 335 3.79 -18.53 -10.25
CA VAL A 335 2.74 -17.52 -10.14
C VAL A 335 3.41 -16.16 -9.97
N VAL A 336 3.17 -15.25 -10.93
CA VAL A 336 3.68 -13.87 -10.88
C VAL A 336 2.52 -12.94 -10.55
N VAL A 337 2.68 -12.16 -9.51
CA VAL A 337 1.66 -11.20 -9.03
C VAL A 337 2.20 -9.79 -9.12
N ARG A 338 1.39 -8.85 -9.61
CA ARG A 338 1.67 -7.42 -9.56
C ARG A 338 0.59 -6.72 -8.75
N SER A 339 1.03 -5.85 -7.81
CA SER A 339 0.13 -4.96 -7.06
C SER A 339 0.86 -3.69 -6.62
N ALA A 340 0.17 -2.83 -5.87
CA ALA A 340 0.74 -1.68 -5.18
C ALA A 340 0.19 -1.61 -3.77
N ASP A 341 0.84 -0.89 -2.86
CA ASP A 341 0.40 -0.80 -1.47
C ASP A 341 -0.74 0.20 -1.25
N HIS A 342 -0.77 1.31 -1.97
CA HIS A 342 -1.86 2.31 -2.00
C HIS A 342 -1.73 3.19 -3.25
N GLY A 343 -2.71 4.09 -3.45
CA GLY A 343 -2.76 5.02 -4.57
C GLY A 343 -2.29 6.43 -4.24
N GLU A 344 -2.71 7.39 -5.08
CA GLU A 344 -2.34 8.81 -5.05
C GLU A 344 -3.50 9.66 -5.59
N LEU A 345 -3.87 10.72 -4.88
CA LEU A 345 -5.00 11.60 -5.23
C LEU A 345 -4.69 12.51 -6.44
N LEU A 346 -3.46 12.94 -6.63
CA LEU A 346 -3.00 13.78 -7.77
C LEU A 346 -3.86 15.04 -8.01
N GLY A 347 -4.33 15.69 -6.96
CA GLY A 347 -5.16 16.88 -7.05
C GLY A 347 -6.66 16.60 -7.14
N ALA A 348 -7.11 15.36 -7.06
CA ALA A 348 -8.53 15.04 -6.96
C ALA A 348 -9.16 15.61 -5.68
N HIS A 349 -10.48 15.70 -5.65
CA HIS A 349 -11.29 16.09 -4.49
C HIS A 349 -10.84 17.42 -3.87
N GLY A 350 -11.02 18.50 -4.64
CA GLY A 350 -10.72 19.86 -4.19
C GLY A 350 -9.22 20.17 -4.06
N GLY A 351 -8.37 19.46 -4.79
CA GLY A 351 -6.93 19.67 -4.80
C GLY A 351 -6.17 18.87 -3.74
N LEU A 352 -6.70 17.73 -3.29
CA LEU A 352 -6.00 16.84 -2.37
C LEU A 352 -4.84 16.12 -3.07
N HIS A 353 -3.78 15.88 -2.32
CA HIS A 353 -2.57 15.17 -2.76
C HIS A 353 -2.24 14.02 -1.81
N GLN A 354 -1.52 13.02 -2.32
CA GLN A 354 -1.16 11.80 -1.62
C GLN A 354 -2.39 10.93 -1.28
N LYS A 355 -2.58 10.48 -0.03
CA LYS A 355 -3.54 9.42 0.35
C LYS A 355 -4.21 9.64 1.71
N TRP A 356 -3.88 10.74 2.39
CA TRP A 356 -4.22 10.95 3.79
C TRP A 356 -5.68 11.34 4.01
N PHE A 357 -6.26 10.85 5.12
CA PHE A 357 -7.58 11.23 5.64
C PHE A 357 -8.76 11.00 4.69
N THR A 358 -8.62 10.04 3.78
CA THR A 358 -9.66 9.72 2.79
C THR A 358 -9.58 8.26 2.37
N LEU A 359 -10.69 7.73 1.83
CA LEU A 359 -10.79 6.40 1.22
C LEU A 359 -11.38 6.47 -0.20
N TYR A 360 -11.11 7.56 -0.95
CA TYR A 360 -11.48 7.67 -2.37
C TYR A 360 -10.74 6.65 -3.22
N ASP A 361 -11.34 6.27 -4.33
CA ASP A 361 -10.76 5.24 -5.23
C ASP A 361 -9.34 5.59 -5.65
N GLU A 362 -9.01 6.86 -5.86
CA GLU A 362 -7.64 7.27 -6.20
C GLU A 362 -6.61 6.93 -5.12
N ALA A 363 -7.01 6.89 -3.85
CA ALA A 363 -6.14 6.53 -2.74
C ALA A 363 -6.13 5.03 -2.41
N VAL A 364 -7.27 4.34 -2.60
CA VAL A 364 -7.43 2.96 -2.13
C VAL A 364 -7.56 1.91 -3.23
N ARG A 365 -7.88 2.29 -4.47
CA ARG A 365 -7.97 1.35 -5.60
C ARG A 365 -6.63 1.25 -6.31
N VAL A 366 -6.06 0.04 -6.28
CA VAL A 366 -4.71 -0.26 -6.78
C VAL A 366 -4.74 -1.38 -7.81
N PRO A 367 -3.72 -1.50 -8.67
CA PRO A 367 -3.63 -2.63 -9.59
C PRO A 367 -3.51 -3.95 -8.84
N LEU A 368 -4.13 -5.01 -9.38
CA LEU A 368 -3.85 -6.39 -9.03
C LEU A 368 -3.97 -7.25 -10.28
N SER A 369 -2.90 -7.98 -10.60
CA SER A 369 -2.90 -8.92 -11.72
C SER A 369 -2.14 -10.19 -11.35
N PHE A 370 -2.64 -11.33 -11.82
CA PHE A 370 -2.00 -12.63 -11.68
C PHE A 370 -1.67 -13.20 -13.06
N VAL A 371 -0.44 -13.69 -13.23
CA VAL A 371 -0.01 -14.48 -14.37
C VAL A 371 0.53 -15.80 -13.88
N HIS A 372 0.11 -16.90 -14.47
CA HIS A 372 0.64 -18.22 -14.17
C HIS A 372 1.44 -18.74 -15.35
N LEU A 373 2.72 -19.01 -15.13
CA LEU A 373 3.63 -19.66 -16.07
C LEU A 373 3.69 -21.16 -15.74
N ASP A 374 3.60 -22.01 -16.77
CA ASP A 374 3.83 -23.43 -16.60
C ASP A 374 5.33 -23.78 -16.46
N ALA A 375 5.64 -25.07 -16.41
CA ALA A 375 7.01 -25.54 -16.27
C ALA A 375 7.91 -25.24 -17.48
N ASP A 376 7.35 -24.90 -18.61
CA ASP A 376 8.05 -24.51 -19.84
C ASP A 376 8.14 -23.00 -20.01
N GLY A 377 7.60 -22.23 -19.03
CA GLY A 377 7.57 -20.77 -19.02
C GLY A 377 6.49 -20.15 -19.93
N GLU A 378 5.60 -20.98 -20.46
CA GLU A 378 4.47 -20.50 -21.24
C GLU A 378 3.35 -20.02 -20.33
N VAL A 379 2.70 -18.92 -20.73
CA VAL A 379 1.51 -18.46 -20.04
C VAL A 379 0.40 -19.50 -20.17
N THR A 380 -0.15 -19.95 -19.06
CA THR A 380 -1.18 -20.99 -19.06
C THR A 380 -2.48 -20.52 -19.71
N THR A 381 -3.34 -21.50 -20.08
CA THR A 381 -4.66 -21.19 -20.66
C THR A 381 -5.56 -20.37 -19.72
N MET A 382 -5.28 -20.40 -18.41
CA MET A 382 -5.98 -19.59 -17.42
C MET A 382 -5.72 -18.08 -17.58
N SER A 383 -4.58 -17.72 -18.20
CA SER A 383 -4.16 -16.31 -18.36
C SER A 383 -3.93 -15.92 -19.84
N ARG A 384 -4.34 -16.73 -20.83
CA ARG A 384 -4.04 -16.46 -22.26
C ARG A 384 -4.85 -15.33 -22.88
N SER A 385 -5.91 -14.88 -22.23
CA SER A 385 -6.68 -13.71 -22.65
C SER A 385 -6.62 -12.68 -21.53
N ALA A 386 -6.34 -11.43 -21.86
CA ALA A 386 -6.44 -10.31 -20.92
C ALA A 386 -7.85 -10.29 -20.29
N GLU A 387 -8.00 -11.00 -19.18
CA GLU A 387 -9.28 -11.13 -18.48
C GLU A 387 -9.39 -10.06 -17.38
N ARG A 388 -10.50 -9.36 -17.39
CA ARG A 388 -10.80 -8.32 -16.39
C ARG A 388 -11.92 -8.79 -15.47
N VAL A 389 -11.64 -8.77 -14.18
CA VAL A 389 -12.58 -9.14 -13.12
C VAL A 389 -13.03 -7.87 -12.40
N ASP A 390 -14.33 -7.58 -12.44
CA ASP A 390 -14.92 -6.40 -11.81
C ASP A 390 -15.47 -6.67 -10.39
N ALA A 391 -15.32 -7.87 -9.89
CA ALA A 391 -15.71 -8.19 -8.51
C ALA A 391 -14.75 -7.51 -7.51
N PRO A 392 -15.27 -6.83 -6.46
CA PRO A 392 -14.42 -6.21 -5.46
C PRO A 392 -13.50 -7.21 -4.75
N SER A 393 -12.24 -6.84 -4.57
CA SER A 393 -11.23 -7.60 -3.83
C SER A 393 -10.37 -6.67 -2.98
N SER A 394 -9.62 -7.22 -2.02
CA SER A 394 -8.83 -6.44 -1.07
C SER A 394 -7.46 -7.08 -0.83
N HIS A 395 -6.51 -6.30 -0.33
CA HIS A 395 -5.16 -6.78 0.06
C HIS A 395 -5.21 -8.00 1.00
N VAL A 396 -6.18 -8.08 1.89
CA VAL A 396 -6.32 -9.22 2.80
C VAL A 396 -6.63 -10.54 2.06
N ASP A 397 -7.03 -10.46 0.79
CA ASP A 397 -7.28 -11.63 -0.06
C ASP A 397 -6.00 -12.23 -0.64
N LEU A 398 -4.91 -11.47 -0.67
CA LEU A 398 -3.69 -11.91 -1.34
C LEU A 398 -3.09 -13.15 -0.66
N LEU A 399 -2.94 -13.13 0.67
CA LEU A 399 -2.38 -14.28 1.40
C LEU A 399 -3.22 -15.56 1.21
N PRO A 400 -4.53 -15.60 1.45
CA PRO A 400 -5.33 -16.81 1.19
C PRO A 400 -5.33 -17.23 -0.29
N THR A 401 -5.22 -16.28 -1.23
CA THR A 401 -5.10 -16.59 -2.67
C THR A 401 -3.80 -17.31 -2.99
N LEU A 402 -2.68 -16.86 -2.44
CA LEU A 402 -1.38 -17.47 -2.68
C LEU A 402 -1.24 -18.83 -1.98
N LEU A 403 -1.83 -18.99 -0.80
CA LEU A 403 -1.92 -20.30 -0.14
C LEU A 403 -2.70 -21.30 -0.99
N ASP A 404 -3.85 -20.88 -1.53
CA ASP A 404 -4.68 -21.73 -2.41
C ASP A 404 -3.97 -22.06 -3.72
N ALA A 405 -3.32 -21.07 -4.37
CA ALA A 405 -2.50 -21.28 -5.56
C ALA A 405 -1.38 -22.30 -5.33
N ALA A 406 -0.84 -22.36 -4.13
CA ALA A 406 0.19 -23.32 -3.71
C ALA A 406 -0.40 -24.66 -3.22
N GLY A 407 -1.72 -24.84 -3.22
CA GLY A 407 -2.39 -26.04 -2.69
C GLY A 407 -2.19 -26.21 -1.19
N LEU A 408 -2.11 -25.11 -0.43
CA LEU A 408 -1.85 -25.09 1.02
C LEU A 408 -3.16 -24.83 1.78
N HIS A 409 -3.31 -25.50 2.92
CA HIS A 409 -4.48 -25.33 3.78
C HIS A 409 -4.17 -24.40 4.97
N GLU A 410 -4.88 -23.28 5.04
CA GLU A 410 -4.73 -22.28 6.10
C GLU A 410 -4.76 -22.90 7.51
N SER A 411 -5.76 -23.74 7.79
CA SER A 411 -5.96 -24.31 9.12
C SER A 411 -4.80 -25.21 9.62
N GLU A 412 -4.13 -25.91 8.69
CA GLU A 412 -2.96 -26.75 9.01
C GLU A 412 -1.78 -25.87 9.40
N LEU A 413 -1.50 -24.82 8.59
CA LEU A 413 -0.40 -23.90 8.83
C LEU A 413 -0.64 -23.02 10.06
N ALA A 414 -1.87 -22.53 10.26
CA ALA A 414 -2.25 -21.79 11.46
C ALA A 414 -1.95 -22.58 12.74
N SER A 415 -2.22 -23.90 12.73
CA SER A 415 -1.92 -24.78 13.87
C SER A 415 -0.41 -24.85 14.18
N VAL A 416 0.44 -24.81 13.16
CA VAL A 416 1.90 -24.76 13.33
C VAL A 416 2.35 -23.41 13.89
N LEU A 417 1.82 -22.31 13.32
CA LEU A 417 2.17 -20.94 13.68
C LEU A 417 1.70 -20.55 15.08
N ALA A 418 0.56 -21.09 15.55
CA ALA A 418 0.00 -20.80 16.87
C ALA A 418 0.95 -21.15 18.05
N SER A 419 1.96 -21.97 17.82
CA SER A 419 2.99 -22.26 18.82
C SER A 419 4.11 -21.20 18.90
N GLN A 420 4.17 -20.30 17.93
CA GLN A 420 5.26 -19.33 17.76
C GLN A 420 4.78 -17.88 17.87
N PHE A 421 3.50 -17.62 17.57
CA PHE A 421 2.91 -16.28 17.48
C PHE A 421 1.76 -16.12 18.46
N SER A 422 1.62 -14.94 19.06
CA SER A 422 0.54 -14.64 19.99
C SER A 422 -0.80 -14.32 19.30
N GLU A 423 -0.77 -13.88 18.05
CA GLU A 423 -1.94 -13.41 17.29
C GLU A 423 -2.07 -14.22 15.99
N VAL A 424 -2.47 -15.48 16.11
CA VAL A 424 -2.84 -16.30 14.94
C VAL A 424 -4.35 -16.38 14.89
N HIS A 425 -4.94 -15.70 13.95
CA HIS A 425 -6.38 -15.61 13.73
C HIS A 425 -6.75 -16.14 12.35
N PRO A 426 -8.00 -16.58 12.12
CA PRO A 426 -8.50 -16.88 10.78
C PRO A 426 -8.32 -15.69 9.86
N LEU A 427 -7.83 -15.93 8.63
CA LEU A 427 -7.66 -14.87 7.66
C LEU A 427 -9.03 -14.31 7.23
N PRO A 428 -9.25 -12.99 7.32
CA PRO A 428 -10.52 -12.36 6.92
C PRO A 428 -10.70 -12.32 5.39
N GLY A 429 -9.61 -12.49 4.63
CA GLY A 429 -9.63 -12.50 3.17
C GLY A 429 -10.23 -13.78 2.59
N HIS A 430 -10.51 -13.74 1.30
CA HIS A 430 -10.98 -14.89 0.53
C HIS A 430 -10.01 -15.18 -0.61
N SER A 431 -9.82 -16.47 -0.95
CA SER A 431 -9.03 -16.83 -2.11
C SER A 431 -9.66 -16.31 -3.41
N LEU A 432 -8.87 -15.58 -4.20
CA LEU A 432 -9.20 -15.17 -5.56
C LEU A 432 -8.76 -16.20 -6.60
N TRP A 433 -8.04 -17.26 -6.18
CA TRP A 433 -7.45 -18.25 -7.09
C TRP A 433 -8.49 -18.99 -7.95
N PRO A 434 -9.67 -19.37 -7.44
CA PRO A 434 -10.74 -19.93 -8.28
C PRO A 434 -11.20 -18.96 -9.37
N THR A 435 -11.23 -17.65 -9.09
CA THR A 435 -11.58 -16.62 -10.07
C THR A 435 -10.46 -16.42 -11.09
N VAL A 436 -9.19 -16.50 -10.68
CA VAL A 436 -8.04 -16.50 -11.61
C VAL A 436 -8.17 -17.68 -12.60
N GLY A 437 -8.62 -18.86 -12.12
CA GLY A 437 -8.86 -20.02 -12.95
C GLY A 437 -10.10 -19.93 -13.85
N ASN A 438 -11.10 -19.16 -13.47
CA ASN A 438 -12.34 -18.97 -14.22
C ASN A 438 -12.92 -17.55 -14.01
N PRO A 439 -12.37 -16.53 -14.67
CA PRO A 439 -12.80 -15.14 -14.52
C PRO A 439 -14.28 -14.91 -14.81
N ALA A 440 -14.86 -15.68 -15.73
CA ALA A 440 -16.28 -15.57 -16.10
C ALA A 440 -17.25 -16.00 -14.96
N ALA A 441 -16.77 -16.77 -14.00
CA ALA A 441 -17.57 -17.20 -12.84
C ALA A 441 -17.58 -16.19 -11.67
N SER A 442 -17.00 -15.01 -11.85
CA SER A 442 -16.78 -14.00 -10.80
C SER A 442 -18.03 -13.22 -10.35
N GLY A 443 -19.21 -13.80 -10.36
CA GLY A 443 -20.48 -13.12 -10.09
C GLY A 443 -20.86 -12.95 -8.60
N GLY A 444 -19.91 -12.98 -7.66
CA GLY A 444 -20.24 -12.91 -6.22
C GLY A 444 -20.57 -11.50 -5.73
N GLN A 445 -21.68 -11.37 -4.98
CA GLN A 445 -22.04 -10.15 -4.22
C GLN A 445 -21.18 -10.07 -2.94
N ARG A 446 -19.90 -9.71 -3.10
CA ARG A 446 -18.99 -9.58 -1.98
C ARG A 446 -18.98 -8.16 -1.44
N THR A 447 -18.93 -8.02 -0.12
CA THR A 447 -18.60 -6.77 0.57
C THR A 447 -17.15 -6.85 1.03
N ILE A 448 -16.39 -5.79 0.82
CA ILE A 448 -15.04 -5.63 1.36
C ILE A 448 -15.02 -4.56 2.44
N TYR A 449 -14.07 -4.68 3.37
CA TYR A 449 -13.87 -3.77 4.49
C TYR A 449 -12.52 -3.06 4.34
N LEU A 450 -12.45 -1.80 4.74
CA LEU A 450 -11.22 -1.00 4.82
C LEU A 450 -11.14 -0.32 6.18
N GLN A 451 -9.91 -0.13 6.67
CA GLN A 451 -9.67 0.56 7.94
C GLN A 451 -8.35 1.30 7.92
N THR A 452 -8.33 2.54 8.38
CA THR A 452 -7.08 3.25 8.70
C THR A 452 -7.22 4.04 9.99
N ARG A 453 -6.11 4.09 10.75
CA ARG A 453 -5.98 4.83 12.01
C ARG A 453 -4.86 5.86 11.92
N ASP A 454 -4.34 6.10 10.74
CA ASP A 454 -3.14 6.89 10.52
C ASP A 454 -3.42 8.40 10.59
N ASP A 455 -2.63 9.11 11.38
CA ASP A 455 -2.61 10.56 11.45
C ASP A 455 -1.18 11.06 11.23
N ILE A 456 -0.84 11.30 9.96
CA ILE A 456 0.50 11.74 9.55
C ILE A 456 0.87 13.11 10.12
N LEU A 457 -0.11 13.94 10.45
CA LEU A 457 0.10 15.29 10.97
C LEU A 457 0.25 15.32 12.49
N GLU A 458 -0.08 14.22 13.18
CA GLU A 458 0.12 14.10 14.61
C GLU A 458 1.60 14.04 14.95
N GLY A 459 2.10 15.03 15.65
CA GLY A 459 3.50 15.07 16.05
C GLY A 459 3.86 16.28 16.90
N ASP A 460 4.99 16.20 17.60
CA ASP A 460 5.56 17.34 18.30
C ASP A 460 6.43 18.16 17.34
N GLN A 461 5.90 19.28 16.87
CA GLN A 461 6.54 20.15 15.89
C GLN A 461 7.50 21.20 16.51
N ARG A 462 7.66 21.21 17.84
CA ARG A 462 8.51 22.21 18.53
C ARG A 462 9.96 22.17 18.08
N ASP A 463 10.45 21.00 17.70
CA ASP A 463 11.84 20.81 17.26
C ASP A 463 12.05 21.08 15.77
N GLY A 464 11.04 21.53 15.03
CA GLY A 464 11.14 21.77 13.60
C GLY A 464 11.34 20.49 12.78
N LEU A 465 10.75 19.38 13.18
CA LEU A 465 10.90 18.07 12.54
C LEU A 465 10.59 18.11 11.04
N ALA A 466 9.49 18.74 10.64
CA ALA A 466 9.14 18.87 9.22
C ALA A 466 10.22 19.59 8.41
N ALA A 467 10.81 20.65 8.97
CA ALA A 467 11.91 21.38 8.32
C ALA A 467 13.14 20.50 8.15
N ARG A 468 13.51 19.72 9.18
CA ARG A 468 14.63 18.76 9.12
C ARG A 468 14.36 17.65 8.11
N HIS A 469 13.17 17.08 8.13
CA HIS A 469 12.77 16.02 7.20
C HIS A 469 12.94 16.45 5.73
N TRP A 470 12.66 17.72 5.41
CA TRP A 470 12.82 18.25 4.07
C TRP A 470 14.19 18.90 3.82
N HIS A 471 15.17 18.79 4.74
CA HIS A 471 16.47 19.45 4.67
C HIS A 471 16.35 20.97 4.46
N LEU A 472 15.39 21.60 5.13
CA LEU A 472 15.16 23.04 5.08
C LEU A 472 15.84 23.71 6.27
N GLU A 473 17.16 23.78 6.24
CA GLU A 473 17.96 24.37 7.33
C GLU A 473 17.60 25.85 7.60
N ASP A 474 17.13 26.55 6.58
CA ASP A 474 16.66 27.94 6.65
C ASP A 474 15.13 28.07 6.65
N ALA A 475 14.38 27.02 7.05
CA ALA A 475 12.92 27.11 7.12
C ALA A 475 12.49 28.24 8.07
N PRO A 476 11.52 29.06 7.66
CA PRO A 476 11.04 30.14 8.53
C PRO A 476 10.42 29.57 9.81
N PRO A 477 10.45 30.34 10.93
CA PRO A 477 9.90 29.90 12.20
C PRO A 477 8.41 29.48 12.13
N GLU A 478 7.67 29.99 11.16
CA GLU A 478 6.27 29.64 10.88
C GLU A 478 6.10 28.30 10.15
N PHE A 479 7.18 27.60 9.82
CA PHE A 479 7.15 26.29 9.19
C PHE A 479 6.75 25.20 10.19
N HIS A 480 5.53 25.30 10.69
CA HIS A 480 4.92 24.34 11.59
C HIS A 480 3.68 23.72 10.96
N ILE A 481 3.56 22.42 11.13
CA ILE A 481 2.37 21.69 10.69
C ILE A 481 1.26 21.94 11.73
N ALA A 482 0.17 22.55 11.29
CA ALA A 482 -1.03 22.62 12.13
C ALA A 482 -1.75 21.27 12.10
N VAL A 483 -1.74 20.55 13.21
CA VAL A 483 -2.52 19.32 13.35
C VAL A 483 -4.02 19.66 13.21
N PRO A 484 -4.82 18.93 12.40
CA PRO A 484 -6.25 19.19 12.24
C PRO A 484 -7.06 18.69 13.44
N THR A 485 -6.89 19.31 14.58
CA THR A 485 -7.25 18.82 15.91
C THR A 485 -8.72 18.84 16.25
N SER A 486 -9.53 19.52 15.45
CA SER A 486 -10.98 19.59 15.64
C SER A 486 -11.73 18.77 14.56
N ALA A 487 -11.04 17.82 13.93
CA ALA A 487 -11.61 16.86 13.00
C ALA A 487 -11.21 15.44 13.41
N ALA A 488 -12.12 14.50 13.23
CA ALA A 488 -11.83 13.09 13.42
C ALA A 488 -10.94 12.58 12.28
N ALA A 489 -10.00 11.68 12.57
CA ALA A 489 -8.99 11.22 11.61
C ALA A 489 -9.01 9.71 11.36
N ASN A 490 -9.74 8.92 12.16
CA ASN A 490 -9.86 7.48 11.93
C ASN A 490 -10.95 7.22 10.90
N LEU A 491 -10.69 6.30 9.97
CA LEU A 491 -11.62 5.94 8.93
C LEU A 491 -11.84 4.43 8.88
N GLU A 492 -13.09 4.06 8.58
CA GLU A 492 -13.44 2.70 8.18
C GLU A 492 -14.48 2.76 7.06
N ALA A 493 -14.46 1.78 6.17
CA ALA A 493 -15.39 1.73 5.06
C ALA A 493 -15.80 0.32 4.70
N VAL A 494 -16.95 0.22 4.02
CA VAL A 494 -17.36 -0.97 3.28
C VAL A 494 -17.72 -0.62 1.85
N ILE A 495 -17.37 -1.54 0.93
CA ILE A 495 -17.73 -1.46 -0.47
C ILE A 495 -18.45 -2.73 -0.85
N GLY A 496 -19.66 -2.61 -1.41
CA GLY A 496 -20.45 -3.77 -1.80
C GLY A 496 -21.68 -3.43 -2.62
N ARG A 497 -22.19 -4.39 -3.39
CA ARG A 497 -23.40 -4.17 -4.20
C ARG A 497 -24.66 -4.22 -3.34
N VAL A 498 -25.55 -3.27 -3.53
CA VAL A 498 -26.84 -3.19 -2.83
C VAL A 498 -27.96 -3.46 -3.82
N ASP A 499 -28.69 -4.55 -3.59
CA ASP A 499 -29.85 -4.94 -4.39
C ASP A 499 -31.12 -4.16 -3.99
N GLY A 500 -32.19 -4.37 -4.76
CA GLY A 500 -33.50 -3.80 -4.52
C GLY A 500 -33.73 -2.46 -5.23
N ASN A 501 -34.92 -1.89 -5.04
CA ASN A 501 -35.38 -0.72 -5.80
C ASN A 501 -34.54 0.54 -5.57
N HIS A 502 -33.89 0.69 -4.43
CA HIS A 502 -33.11 1.87 -4.08
C HIS A 502 -31.61 1.68 -4.33
N GLY A 503 -31.10 0.44 -4.16
CA GLY A 503 -29.69 0.13 -4.42
C GLY A 503 -29.39 -0.20 -5.88
N ALA A 504 -30.42 -0.54 -6.67
CA ALA A 504 -30.38 -0.81 -8.12
C ALA A 504 -29.37 -1.89 -8.55
N GLY A 505 -28.79 -2.66 -7.62
CA GLY A 505 -27.68 -3.58 -7.87
C GLY A 505 -26.33 -2.89 -8.04
N HIS A 506 -26.28 -1.56 -7.83
CA HIS A 506 -25.06 -0.77 -7.94
C HIS A 506 -24.06 -1.11 -6.83
N LEU A 507 -22.81 -0.80 -7.09
CA LEU A 507 -21.73 -0.86 -6.11
C LEU A 507 -21.72 0.44 -5.30
N TRP A 508 -21.82 0.28 -3.99
CA TRP A 508 -21.87 1.39 -3.03
C TRP A 508 -20.66 1.37 -2.13
N LYS A 509 -20.19 2.57 -1.75
CA LYS A 509 -19.16 2.79 -0.74
C LYS A 509 -19.75 3.61 0.40
N LEU A 510 -19.64 3.09 1.62
CA LEU A 510 -19.91 3.85 2.84
C LEU A 510 -18.61 4.07 3.59
N VAL A 511 -18.31 5.30 3.94
CA VAL A 511 -17.16 5.69 4.78
C VAL A 511 -17.65 6.30 6.07
N ARG A 512 -17.06 5.88 7.17
CA ARG A 512 -17.21 6.46 8.50
C ARG A 512 -15.91 7.11 8.91
N THR A 513 -15.93 8.40 9.17
CA THR A 513 -14.84 9.16 9.79
C THR A 513 -15.19 9.40 11.25
N PHE A 514 -14.32 8.99 12.17
CA PHE A 514 -14.64 9.00 13.59
C PHE A 514 -13.39 9.22 14.45
N ASP A 515 -13.61 9.53 15.71
CA ASP A 515 -12.57 9.77 16.67
C ASP A 515 -12.55 8.63 17.70
N ASP A 516 -11.48 7.83 17.68
CA ASP A 516 -11.30 6.69 18.57
C ASP A 516 -10.33 7.05 19.70
N PRO A 517 -10.82 7.19 20.93
CA PRO A 517 -9.95 7.48 22.09
C PRO A 517 -8.81 6.48 22.28
N ALA A 518 -8.98 5.23 21.84
CA ALA A 518 -7.92 4.23 21.94
C ALA A 518 -6.72 4.53 21.03
N CYS A 519 -6.92 5.37 20.01
CA CYS A 519 -5.90 5.80 19.06
C CYS A 519 -5.36 7.22 19.32
N TRP A 520 -5.80 7.88 20.40
CA TRP A 520 -5.29 9.20 20.75
C TRP A 520 -3.80 9.17 21.10
N THR A 521 -3.14 10.31 21.01
CA THR A 521 -1.72 10.48 21.37
C THR A 521 -1.39 9.89 22.75
N GLU A 522 -2.23 10.17 23.73
CA GLU A 522 -2.26 9.47 25.03
C GLU A 522 -3.55 8.66 25.09
N PRO A 523 -3.51 7.37 24.77
CA PRO A 523 -4.69 6.54 24.58
C PRO A 523 -5.65 6.57 25.77
N GLY A 524 -6.92 6.88 25.48
CA GLY A 524 -7.98 6.97 26.49
C GLY A 524 -7.91 8.21 27.38
N VAL A 525 -6.94 9.10 27.19
CA VAL A 525 -6.71 10.26 28.04
C VAL A 525 -6.90 11.56 27.27
N ARG A 526 -6.10 11.78 26.21
CA ARG A 526 -6.13 13.04 25.43
C ARG A 526 -5.48 12.89 24.06
N GLN A 527 -5.96 13.70 23.12
CA GLN A 527 -5.41 13.84 21.78
C GLN A 527 -4.60 15.13 21.68
N LEU A 528 -3.44 15.08 21.01
CA LEU A 528 -2.67 16.26 20.66
C LEU A 528 -3.54 17.19 19.81
N ALA A 529 -3.67 18.44 20.23
CA ALA A 529 -4.50 19.41 19.55
C ALA A 529 -3.67 20.38 18.70
N THR A 530 -2.65 20.96 19.23
CA THR A 530 -1.67 21.77 18.50
C THR A 530 -0.29 21.53 19.05
N SER A 531 0.72 21.61 18.20
CA SER A 531 2.11 21.61 18.59
C SER A 531 2.85 22.68 17.79
N GLY A 532 3.71 23.45 18.44
CA GLY A 532 4.46 24.52 17.81
C GLY A 532 5.33 25.28 18.81
N PRO A 533 6.00 26.38 18.37
CA PRO A 533 6.92 27.15 19.21
C PRO A 533 6.28 27.68 20.49
N ASP A 534 4.97 28.01 20.42
CA ASP A 534 4.21 28.57 21.54
C ASP A 534 3.73 27.51 22.55
N GLY A 535 4.00 26.24 22.28
CA GLY A 535 3.67 25.12 23.15
C GLY A 535 2.71 24.10 22.55
N VAL A 536 2.16 23.26 23.41
CA VAL A 536 1.29 22.13 23.08
C VAL A 536 -0.08 22.33 23.73
N THR A 537 -1.15 22.08 22.97
CA THR A 537 -2.51 22.02 23.52
C THR A 537 -3.11 20.63 23.32
N TRP A 538 -4.09 20.28 24.15
CA TRP A 538 -4.68 18.95 24.20
C TRP A 538 -6.20 19.02 24.10
N ARG A 539 -6.79 18.02 23.44
CA ARG A 539 -8.22 17.76 23.40
C ARG A 539 -8.56 16.53 24.24
N HIS A 540 -9.67 16.60 24.96
CA HIS A 540 -10.16 15.53 25.84
C HIS A 540 -11.54 15.02 25.42
N ASP A 541 -12.24 15.74 24.53
CA ASP A 541 -13.58 15.40 24.09
C ASP A 541 -13.51 14.59 22.79
N VAL A 542 -14.37 13.58 22.71
CA VAL A 542 -14.58 12.79 21.49
C VAL A 542 -15.35 13.62 20.47
N LEU A 543 -14.87 13.64 19.24
CA LEU A 543 -15.52 14.36 18.14
C LEU A 543 -16.68 13.54 17.55
N ALA A 544 -17.63 14.26 16.98
CA ALA A 544 -18.77 13.64 16.29
C ALA A 544 -18.31 12.87 15.04
N GLU A 545 -19.00 11.79 14.75
CA GLU A 545 -18.78 11.01 13.52
C GLU A 545 -19.30 11.75 12.29
N GLU A 546 -18.57 11.59 11.19
CA GLU A 546 -18.94 12.09 9.87
C GLU A 546 -19.04 10.92 8.89
N TRP A 547 -19.92 11.02 7.91
CA TRP A 547 -20.25 9.94 7.02
C TRP A 547 -20.22 10.36 5.56
N GLU A 548 -19.76 9.44 4.70
CA GLU A 548 -19.83 9.57 3.25
C GLU A 548 -20.52 8.34 2.67
N LEU A 549 -21.37 8.55 1.66
CA LEU A 549 -22.04 7.48 0.92
C LEU A 549 -21.98 7.79 -0.58
N TYR A 550 -21.41 6.86 -1.35
CA TYR A 550 -21.23 7.02 -2.80
C TYR A 550 -21.84 5.85 -3.56
N ASP A 551 -22.48 6.15 -4.69
CA ASP A 551 -22.88 5.20 -5.73
C ASP A 551 -21.76 5.09 -6.77
N LEU A 552 -20.87 4.11 -6.64
CA LEU A 552 -19.67 3.96 -7.49
C LEU A 552 -19.99 3.59 -8.96
N ASP A 553 -21.20 3.11 -9.26
CA ASP A 553 -21.62 2.84 -10.63
C ASP A 553 -22.30 4.09 -11.26
N GLY A 554 -22.97 4.93 -10.46
CA GLY A 554 -23.62 6.18 -10.89
C GLY A 554 -22.73 7.41 -10.79
N ASP A 555 -21.84 7.44 -9.81
CA ASP A 555 -20.87 8.51 -9.53
C ASP A 555 -19.48 7.90 -9.29
N PRO A 556 -18.80 7.43 -10.35
CA PRO A 556 -17.50 6.78 -10.23
C PRO A 556 -16.38 7.72 -9.76
N HIS A 557 -16.64 9.01 -9.68
CA HIS A 557 -15.69 10.02 -9.20
C HIS A 557 -15.98 10.48 -7.76
N GLU A 558 -16.94 9.87 -7.07
CA GLU A 558 -17.25 10.11 -5.65
C GLU A 558 -17.47 11.60 -5.31
N VAL A 559 -18.08 12.34 -6.26
CA VAL A 559 -18.33 13.77 -6.12
C VAL A 559 -19.46 14.04 -5.12
N GLU A 560 -20.57 13.30 -5.25
CA GLU A 560 -21.79 13.55 -4.49
C GLU A 560 -21.85 12.70 -3.22
N ASN A 561 -21.49 13.29 -2.07
CA ASN A 561 -21.70 12.61 -0.78
C ASN A 561 -23.20 12.56 -0.46
N LEU A 562 -23.84 11.41 -0.69
CA LEU A 562 -25.27 11.21 -0.45
C LEU A 562 -25.61 11.07 1.05
N ALA A 563 -24.64 10.84 1.93
CA ALA A 563 -24.90 10.59 3.35
C ALA A 563 -25.65 11.77 4.04
N HIS A 564 -25.48 13.00 3.56
CA HIS A 564 -26.18 14.16 4.12
C HIS A 564 -27.70 14.17 3.81
N LEU A 565 -28.12 13.45 2.75
CA LEU A 565 -29.52 13.34 2.33
C LEU A 565 -30.31 12.27 3.09
N ARG A 566 -29.64 11.43 3.93
CA ARG A 566 -30.29 10.31 4.63
C ARG A 566 -31.48 10.68 5.53
N GLY A 567 -31.60 11.95 5.93
CA GLY A 567 -32.73 12.44 6.71
C GLY A 567 -33.91 12.95 5.88
N THR A 568 -33.73 13.13 4.58
CA THR A 568 -34.71 13.77 3.67
C THR A 568 -35.08 12.92 2.47
N ASP A 569 -34.23 11.97 2.07
CA ASP A 569 -34.46 11.04 0.96
C ASP A 569 -34.61 9.60 1.48
N ALA A 570 -35.77 9.01 1.25
CA ALA A 570 -36.07 7.65 1.72
C ALA A 570 -35.25 6.56 1.00
N GLY A 571 -34.85 6.78 -0.26
CA GLY A 571 -34.00 5.86 -1.02
C GLY A 571 -32.59 5.85 -0.46
N VAL A 572 -32.02 7.03 -0.27
CA VAL A 572 -30.70 7.19 0.38
C VAL A 572 -30.70 6.63 1.79
N ALA A 573 -31.75 6.89 2.58
CA ALA A 573 -31.88 6.34 3.94
C ALA A 573 -31.87 4.80 3.95
N ALA A 574 -32.54 4.16 2.99
CA ALA A 574 -32.60 2.71 2.87
C ALA A 574 -31.22 2.12 2.53
N VAL A 575 -30.52 2.68 1.52
CA VAL A 575 -29.17 2.23 1.15
C VAL A 575 -28.19 2.46 2.30
N PHE A 576 -28.21 3.66 2.91
CA PHE A 576 -27.36 3.99 4.07
C PHE A 576 -27.56 2.99 5.20
N GLY A 577 -28.81 2.63 5.53
CA GLY A 577 -29.12 1.63 6.55
C GLY A 577 -28.51 0.26 6.25
N VAL A 578 -28.66 -0.23 5.02
CA VAL A 578 -28.05 -1.51 4.58
C VAL A 578 -26.52 -1.46 4.69
N MET A 579 -25.90 -0.36 4.28
CA MET A 579 -24.43 -0.24 4.30
C MET A 579 -23.89 -0.12 5.73
N VAL A 580 -24.61 0.53 6.65
CA VAL A 580 -24.26 0.57 8.09
C VAL A 580 -24.31 -0.82 8.71
N GLU A 581 -25.35 -1.61 8.40
CA GLU A 581 -25.44 -3.00 8.86
C GLU A 581 -24.27 -3.85 8.34
N ARG A 582 -23.92 -3.71 7.08
CA ARG A 582 -22.76 -4.38 6.48
C ARG A 582 -21.44 -3.94 7.11
N LEU A 583 -21.29 -2.64 7.39
CA LEU A 583 -20.10 -2.13 8.09
C LEU A 583 -19.95 -2.82 9.45
N ALA A 584 -21.02 -2.91 10.21
CA ALA A 584 -21.02 -3.58 11.51
C ALA A 584 -20.75 -5.09 11.39
N GLU A 585 -21.25 -5.75 10.36
CA GLU A 585 -21.03 -7.17 10.09
C GLU A 585 -19.57 -7.45 9.70
N GLU A 586 -19.06 -6.72 8.70
CA GLU A 586 -17.69 -6.87 8.22
C GLU A 586 -16.66 -6.53 9.31
N ARG A 587 -16.92 -5.49 10.10
CA ARG A 587 -16.10 -5.16 11.25
C ARG A 587 -15.98 -6.32 12.24
N ARG A 588 -17.10 -6.97 12.59
CA ARG A 588 -17.07 -8.17 13.47
C ARG A 588 -16.35 -9.35 12.84
N ARG A 589 -16.48 -9.54 11.54
CA ARG A 589 -15.84 -10.63 10.79
C ARG A 589 -14.34 -10.41 10.62
N CYS A 590 -13.96 -9.19 10.27
CA CYS A 590 -12.58 -8.85 9.87
C CYS A 590 -11.66 -8.50 11.06
N LEU A 591 -12.24 -8.09 12.20
CA LEU A 591 -11.49 -7.64 13.37
C LEU A 591 -11.69 -8.60 14.55
N PRO A 592 -10.98 -9.72 14.58
CA PRO A 592 -10.99 -10.61 15.74
C PRO A 592 -10.38 -9.85 16.93
N GLY A 593 -10.91 -10.12 18.12
CA GLY A 593 -10.30 -9.59 19.34
C GLY A 593 -8.87 -10.12 19.50
N ARG A 594 -7.90 -9.24 19.76
CA ARG A 594 -6.51 -9.65 20.03
C ARG A 594 -6.43 -10.53 21.28
N ASN A 595 -5.57 -11.55 21.22
CA ASN A 595 -5.26 -12.41 22.36
C ASN A 595 -4.42 -11.65 23.40
N VAL A 596 -3.50 -10.78 22.94
CA VAL A 596 -2.71 -9.91 23.78
C VAL A 596 -3.19 -8.47 23.54
N PRO A 597 -3.75 -7.79 24.57
CA PRO A 597 -4.18 -6.40 24.45
C PRO A 597 -3.01 -5.49 24.02
N TRP A 598 -3.32 -4.47 23.24
CA TRP A 598 -2.32 -3.45 22.93
C TRP A 598 -1.82 -2.78 24.21
N PRO A 599 -0.57 -2.32 24.27
CA PRO A 599 -0.02 -1.69 25.45
C PRO A 599 -0.81 -0.49 25.97
N TYR A 600 -1.56 0.17 25.09
CA TYR A 600 -2.42 1.31 25.40
C TYR A 600 -3.92 0.99 25.45
N ALA A 601 -4.33 -0.24 25.21
CA ALA A 601 -5.74 -0.65 25.16
C ALA A 601 -6.36 -0.98 26.54
N THR A 602 -5.77 -0.55 27.65
CA THR A 602 -6.27 -0.85 29.02
C THR A 602 -7.51 -0.03 29.41
N ALA A 603 -7.93 0.94 28.62
CA ALA A 603 -9.14 1.72 28.88
C ALA A 603 -10.06 1.70 27.65
N ALA A 604 -11.21 1.15 27.80
CA ALA A 604 -12.38 1.32 26.94
C ALA A 604 -12.42 0.51 25.63
N ARG A 605 -12.58 -0.82 25.73
CA ARG A 605 -13.34 -1.58 24.73
C ARG A 605 -14.80 -1.74 25.19
N SER A 606 -15.53 -0.66 25.25
CA SER A 606 -16.99 -0.68 25.29
C SER A 606 -17.51 0.20 24.17
N PHE A 607 -17.40 -0.30 22.94
CA PHE A 607 -18.19 0.22 21.84
C PHE A 607 -19.35 -0.73 21.61
N VAL A 608 -20.53 -0.27 21.99
CA VAL A 608 -21.81 -0.89 21.62
C VAL A 608 -22.12 -0.54 20.18
#